data_c90504b1b01c63b30aae050f033627ac
#
_entry.id   c90504b1b01c63b30aae050f033627ac
#
_cell.length_a   1.000
_cell.length_b   1.000
_cell.length_c   1.000
_cell.angle_alpha   90.00
_cell.angle_beta   90.00
_cell.angle_gamma   90.00
#
_symmetry.space_group_name_H-M   'P 1'
#
loop_
_entity.id
_entity.type
_entity.pdbx_description
1 polymer ?
#
loop_
_entity_poly.entity_id
_entity_poly.type
_entity_poly.pdbx_seq_one_letter_code
_entity_poly.pdbx_strand_id
1 'polypeptide(L)'
;MDRRTFIKTSSMIMSGLAASNLLNQAIAETKTAMIIDEKHPLLLNFNENSLGMSPKARQAVIAALPSSFRYPDSARAELINHIGDHYNLTEQHVTLGNGSSETIQAAIAMLAAQARKQNQNIQLVTPDPTFNYAELYSIPLNIKISKVPLKEDFSFDLHKMEQLADQFDGLSIIYICNPNNPTAMITPSSELNQWMTKASNKQFFIIDEAYAEFVEDPQFTSAIEQVKQGQKNLLVTRTFSKIFALAGLRVGYGIGAPEVVAAIDQFLPLDNTNTAGAVAALASLQDKPFIAYSLKSNNVSRNIVKSALNELNIAYAPSQANFIFHKVKGDVKTYQKRMAEAHIMVGREFPPALGWSRLTLGTPEEMEQFVVVLKRFREKGWI
;
A
#
# COMPACT_ATOMS: atom_id res chain seq x y z
N MET A 1 -51.11 -15.64 33.16
CA MET A 1 -49.69 -15.38 33.47
C MET A 1 -49.57 -15.04 34.93
N ASP A 2 -48.87 -15.87 35.68
CA ASP A 2 -48.75 -15.76 37.11
C ASP A 2 -47.85 -14.58 37.51
N ARG A 3 -48.23 -13.83 38.57
CA ARG A 3 -47.50 -12.66 39.09
C ARG A 3 -46.02 -12.95 39.39
N ARG A 4 -45.68 -14.20 39.69
CA ARG A 4 -44.29 -14.63 39.93
C ARG A 4 -43.46 -14.68 38.64
N THR A 5 -44.04 -14.99 37.50
CA THR A 5 -43.34 -15.04 36.19
C THR A 5 -43.08 -13.62 35.68
N PHE A 6 -44.00 -12.69 35.91
CA PHE A 6 -43.84 -11.27 35.52
C PHE A 6 -42.69 -10.59 36.30
N ILE A 7 -42.57 -10.85 37.60
CA ILE A 7 -41.49 -10.26 38.44
C ILE A 7 -40.13 -10.84 38.07
N LYS A 8 -40.05 -12.15 37.71
CA LYS A 8 -38.74 -12.75 37.24
C LYS A 8 -38.30 -12.23 35.88
N THR A 9 -39.25 -11.99 34.97
CA THR A 9 -38.90 -11.45 33.64
C THR A 9 -38.53 -9.97 33.71
N SER A 10 -39.19 -9.19 34.57
CA SER A 10 -38.85 -7.77 34.77
C SER A 10 -37.48 -7.57 35.45
N SER A 11 -37.10 -8.44 36.39
CA SER A 11 -35.75 -8.37 37.02
C SER A 11 -34.63 -8.83 36.10
N MET A 12 -34.85 -9.76 35.16
CA MET A 12 -33.86 -10.12 34.15
C MET A 12 -33.66 -9.03 33.09
N ILE A 13 -34.70 -8.29 32.72
CA ILE A 13 -34.58 -7.17 31.76
C ILE A 13 -33.88 -5.98 32.41
N MET A 14 -34.16 -5.68 33.69
CA MET A 14 -33.44 -4.60 34.40
C MET A 14 -31.98 -4.93 34.68
N SER A 15 -31.63 -6.18 34.96
CA SER A 15 -30.21 -6.58 35.11
C SER A 15 -29.45 -6.59 33.78
N GLY A 16 -30.10 -6.90 32.66
CA GLY A 16 -29.51 -6.81 31.33
C GLY A 16 -29.23 -5.36 30.88
N LEU A 17 -30.13 -4.43 31.18
CA LEU A 17 -29.94 -3.00 30.89
C LEU A 17 -28.89 -2.33 31.80
N ALA A 18 -28.82 -2.75 33.08
CA ALA A 18 -27.76 -2.27 33.99
C ALA A 18 -26.38 -2.81 33.60
N ALA A 19 -26.28 -4.08 33.15
CA ALA A 19 -25.03 -4.64 32.67
C ALA A 19 -24.56 -4.01 31.35
N SER A 20 -25.48 -3.69 30.43
CA SER A 20 -25.13 -3.00 29.18
C SER A 20 -24.73 -1.54 29.41
N ASN A 21 -25.31 -0.85 30.38
CA ASN A 21 -24.89 0.50 30.75
C ASN A 21 -23.56 0.50 31.51
N LEU A 22 -23.29 -0.50 32.35
CA LEU A 22 -21.98 -0.65 33.01
C LEU A 22 -20.88 -1.05 31.99
N LEU A 23 -21.20 -1.88 30.99
CA LEU A 23 -20.26 -2.18 29.89
C LEU A 23 -20.01 -0.94 29.02
N ASN A 24 -21.03 -0.16 28.69
CA ASN A 24 -20.88 1.09 27.94
C ASN A 24 -20.18 2.18 28.76
N GLN A 25 -20.38 2.24 30.07
CA GLN A 25 -19.59 3.12 30.96
C GLN A 25 -18.16 2.62 31.11
N ALA A 26 -17.90 1.31 31.24
CA ALA A 26 -16.53 0.76 31.28
C ALA A 26 -15.77 0.92 29.94
N ILE A 27 -16.48 1.00 28.81
CA ILE A 27 -15.90 1.33 27.50
C ILE A 27 -15.71 2.86 27.36
N ALA A 28 -16.49 3.68 28.07
CA ALA A 28 -16.33 5.13 28.10
C ALA A 28 -15.27 5.63 29.12
N GLU A 29 -14.92 4.82 30.12
CA GLU A 29 -13.90 5.13 31.10
C GLU A 29 -12.61 4.42 30.75
N THR A 30 -11.76 5.14 30.13
CA THR A 30 -10.33 5.26 29.98
C THR A 30 -9.92 5.35 28.50
N LYS A 31 -10.22 6.46 27.84
CA LYS A 31 -9.27 7.00 26.87
C LYS A 31 -8.06 7.38 27.70
N THR A 32 -7.20 6.42 27.99
CA THR A 32 -5.86 6.73 28.49
C THR A 32 -5.27 7.67 27.45
N ALA A 33 -4.98 8.90 27.82
CA ALA A 33 -4.41 9.87 26.90
C ALA A 33 -3.17 9.22 26.29
N MET A 34 -3.13 9.13 24.95
CA MET A 34 -1.99 8.58 24.24
C MET A 34 -0.75 9.39 24.65
N ILE A 35 0.23 8.71 25.22
CA ILE A 35 1.51 9.34 25.61
C ILE A 35 2.40 9.31 24.37
N ILE A 36 2.78 10.50 23.90
CA ILE A 36 3.78 10.67 22.84
C ILE A 36 5.03 11.23 23.49
N ASP A 37 6.08 10.42 23.53
CA ASP A 37 7.37 10.76 24.11
C ASP A 37 8.50 10.04 23.33
N GLU A 38 9.73 10.17 23.82
CA GLU A 38 10.90 9.53 23.21
C GLU A 38 10.78 7.99 23.13
N LYS A 39 10.07 7.35 24.07
CA LYS A 39 9.87 5.89 24.09
C LYS A 39 8.70 5.44 23.25
N HIS A 40 7.75 6.33 22.99
CA HIS A 40 6.50 6.04 22.26
C HIS A 40 6.28 7.12 21.17
N PRO A 41 7.19 7.22 20.17
CA PRO A 41 7.03 8.18 19.08
C PRO A 41 5.91 7.74 18.13
N LEU A 42 5.26 8.70 17.47
CA LEU A 42 4.39 8.41 16.34
C LEU A 42 5.23 8.16 15.07
N LEU A 43 5.10 6.96 14.50
CA LEU A 43 5.84 6.56 13.31
C LEU A 43 4.96 6.73 12.05
N LEU A 44 4.92 7.95 11.50
CA LEU A 44 4.06 8.34 10.39
C LEU A 44 4.85 8.58 9.09
N ASN A 45 5.89 7.79 8.83
CA ASN A 45 6.86 8.03 7.75
C ASN A 45 6.97 6.93 6.69
N PHE A 46 6.51 5.69 6.95
CA PHE A 46 6.71 4.54 6.03
C PHE A 46 5.44 3.94 5.43
N ASN A 47 4.30 4.61 5.57
CA ASN A 47 3.01 4.11 5.09
C ASN A 47 2.67 2.71 5.66
N GLU A 48 3.03 2.51 6.92
CA GLU A 48 2.67 1.31 7.68
C GLU A 48 1.23 1.41 8.19
N ASN A 49 0.67 0.32 8.64
CA ASN A 49 -0.66 0.29 9.23
C ASN A 49 -0.53 0.17 10.75
N SER A 50 -0.80 1.26 11.47
CA SER A 50 -0.66 1.35 12.93
C SER A 50 -1.59 0.41 13.71
N LEU A 51 -2.59 -0.19 13.08
CA LEU A 51 -3.45 -1.19 13.74
C LEU A 51 -2.69 -2.49 14.08
N GLY A 52 -1.53 -2.73 13.43
CA GLY A 52 -0.80 -3.99 13.53
C GLY A 52 -1.50 -5.14 12.80
N MET A 53 -0.88 -6.32 12.80
CA MET A 53 -1.45 -7.48 12.10
C MET A 53 -2.73 -7.97 12.79
N SER A 54 -3.63 -8.56 12.00
CA SER A 54 -4.90 -9.07 12.52
C SER A 54 -4.68 -10.18 13.58
N PRO A 55 -5.63 -10.34 14.52
CA PRO A 55 -5.57 -11.45 15.48
C PRO A 55 -5.46 -12.83 14.82
N LYS A 56 -6.15 -13.06 13.70
CA LYS A 56 -6.07 -14.32 12.94
C LYS A 56 -4.69 -14.52 12.34
N ALA A 57 -4.11 -13.49 11.71
CA ALA A 57 -2.75 -13.56 11.17
C ALA A 57 -1.72 -13.86 12.28
N ARG A 58 -1.85 -13.17 13.43
CA ARG A 58 -0.98 -13.42 14.58
C ARG A 58 -1.07 -14.85 15.10
N GLN A 59 -2.29 -15.39 15.21
CA GLN A 59 -2.51 -16.78 15.63
C GLN A 59 -1.89 -17.78 14.63
N ALA A 60 -2.05 -17.53 13.32
CA ALA A 60 -1.45 -18.36 12.28
C ALA A 60 0.09 -18.37 12.38
N VAL A 61 0.72 -17.20 12.60
CA VAL A 61 2.17 -17.10 12.82
C VAL A 61 2.59 -17.93 14.04
N ILE A 62 1.95 -17.76 15.19
CA ILE A 62 2.27 -18.48 16.42
C ILE A 62 2.15 -19.99 16.20
N ALA A 63 1.10 -20.44 15.53
CA ALA A 63 0.89 -21.86 15.23
C ALA A 63 1.93 -22.45 14.27
N ALA A 64 2.49 -21.63 13.37
CA ALA A 64 3.49 -22.07 12.40
C ALA A 64 4.94 -22.09 12.96
N LEU A 65 5.23 -21.35 14.04
CA LEU A 65 6.60 -21.26 14.59
C LEU A 65 7.25 -22.61 14.88
N PRO A 66 6.57 -23.63 15.47
CA PRO A 66 7.17 -24.93 15.72
C PRO A 66 7.62 -25.68 14.46
N SER A 67 7.04 -25.36 13.29
CA SER A 67 7.38 -25.98 12.00
C SER A 67 8.37 -25.15 11.16
N SER A 68 8.80 -23.99 11.67
CA SER A 68 9.67 -23.05 10.92
C SER A 68 11.08 -23.57 10.64
N PHE A 69 11.44 -24.77 11.11
CA PHE A 69 12.66 -25.49 10.74
C PHE A 69 12.55 -26.19 9.37
N ARG A 70 11.37 -26.16 8.74
CA ARG A 70 11.12 -26.72 7.42
C ARG A 70 11.07 -25.62 6.36
N TYR A 71 11.35 -25.97 5.11
CA TYR A 71 11.14 -25.08 3.98
C TYR A 71 9.64 -24.73 3.79
N PRO A 72 9.32 -23.57 3.25
CA PRO A 72 7.96 -23.02 3.24
C PRO A 72 7.03 -23.56 2.13
N ASP A 73 7.42 -24.63 1.42
CA ASP A 73 6.76 -25.11 0.18
C ASP A 73 5.24 -25.20 0.30
N SER A 74 4.74 -25.88 1.34
CA SER A 74 3.29 -26.08 1.51
C SER A 74 2.56 -24.77 1.80
N ALA A 75 3.12 -23.90 2.66
CA ALA A 75 2.53 -22.63 3.01
C ALA A 75 2.50 -21.66 1.79
N ARG A 76 3.57 -21.70 0.98
CA ARG A 76 3.66 -20.94 -0.27
C ARG A 76 2.64 -21.41 -1.29
N ALA A 77 2.55 -22.71 -1.54
CA ALA A 77 1.60 -23.28 -2.48
C ALA A 77 0.15 -22.95 -2.10
N GLU A 78 -0.20 -23.06 -0.81
CA GLU A 78 -1.53 -22.71 -0.31
C GLU A 78 -1.83 -21.22 -0.49
N LEU A 79 -0.86 -20.34 -0.22
CA LEU A 79 -1.03 -18.90 -0.43
C LEU A 79 -1.21 -18.56 -1.92
N ILE A 80 -0.41 -19.15 -2.82
CA ILE A 80 -0.50 -18.96 -4.28
C ILE A 80 -1.89 -19.37 -4.77
N ASN A 81 -2.38 -20.56 -4.39
CA ASN A 81 -3.70 -21.03 -4.76
C ASN A 81 -4.81 -20.08 -4.28
N HIS A 82 -4.73 -19.63 -3.02
CA HIS A 82 -5.73 -18.69 -2.48
C HIS A 82 -5.70 -17.30 -3.15
N ILE A 83 -4.53 -16.81 -3.55
CA ILE A 83 -4.44 -15.57 -4.33
C ILE A 83 -5.07 -15.78 -5.71
N GLY A 84 -4.76 -16.89 -6.38
CA GLY A 84 -5.38 -17.24 -7.67
C GLY A 84 -6.91 -17.28 -7.56
N ASP A 85 -7.44 -18.03 -6.62
CA ASP A 85 -8.89 -18.16 -6.37
C ASP A 85 -9.53 -16.80 -6.05
N HIS A 86 -8.87 -15.96 -5.24
CA HIS A 86 -9.37 -14.63 -4.88
C HIS A 86 -9.63 -13.74 -6.10
N TYR A 87 -8.83 -13.90 -7.16
CA TYR A 87 -8.98 -13.14 -8.41
C TYR A 87 -9.67 -13.93 -9.52
N ASN A 88 -10.17 -15.15 -9.29
CA ASN A 88 -10.68 -16.06 -10.31
C ASN A 88 -9.63 -16.34 -11.41
N LEU A 89 -8.40 -16.59 -11.01
CA LEU A 89 -7.25 -16.98 -11.80
C LEU A 89 -6.69 -18.32 -11.31
N THR A 90 -5.79 -18.93 -12.06
CA THR A 90 -5.07 -20.13 -11.61
C THR A 90 -3.77 -19.76 -10.88
N GLU A 91 -3.19 -20.71 -10.18
CA GLU A 91 -1.88 -20.57 -9.52
C GLU A 91 -0.76 -20.14 -10.48
N GLN A 92 -0.87 -20.50 -11.76
CA GLN A 92 0.11 -20.15 -12.80
C GLN A 92 0.16 -18.64 -13.11
N HIS A 93 -0.84 -17.88 -12.68
CA HIS A 93 -0.87 -16.42 -12.84
C HIS A 93 -0.23 -15.67 -11.66
N VAL A 94 0.23 -16.37 -10.62
CA VAL A 94 0.66 -15.78 -9.36
C VAL A 94 2.13 -16.11 -9.10
N THR A 95 2.93 -15.07 -8.86
CA THR A 95 4.30 -15.20 -8.36
C THR A 95 4.42 -14.54 -6.98
N LEU A 96 5.13 -15.16 -6.03
CA LEU A 96 5.37 -14.60 -4.70
C LEU A 96 6.74 -13.91 -4.63
N GLY A 97 6.82 -12.88 -3.79
CA GLY A 97 8.08 -12.19 -3.48
C GLY A 97 8.19 -11.81 -2.00
N ASN A 98 9.41 -11.57 -1.54
CA ASN A 98 9.69 -10.96 -0.24
C ASN A 98 9.26 -9.48 -0.24
N GLY A 99 7.93 -9.25 -0.25
CA GLY A 99 7.25 -8.01 -0.62
C GLY A 99 7.17 -7.86 -2.14
N SER A 100 6.27 -6.98 -2.63
CA SER A 100 6.17 -6.66 -4.06
C SER A 100 7.47 -6.12 -4.66
N SER A 101 8.36 -5.59 -3.82
CA SER A 101 9.68 -5.10 -4.24
C SER A 101 10.55 -6.17 -4.91
N GLU A 102 10.57 -7.40 -4.38
CA GLU A 102 11.32 -8.49 -4.99
C GLU A 102 10.70 -8.92 -6.34
N THR A 103 9.37 -8.95 -6.43
CA THR A 103 8.65 -9.25 -7.68
C THR A 103 8.95 -8.20 -8.77
N ILE A 104 8.98 -6.91 -8.40
CA ILE A 104 9.38 -5.81 -9.31
C ILE A 104 10.83 -6.00 -9.76
N GLN A 105 11.74 -6.30 -8.83
CA GLN A 105 13.15 -6.54 -9.14
C GLN A 105 13.33 -7.70 -10.12
N ALA A 106 12.69 -8.83 -9.86
CA ALA A 106 12.75 -10.02 -10.69
C ALA A 106 12.21 -9.75 -12.12
N ALA A 107 11.07 -9.03 -12.22
CA ALA A 107 10.51 -8.64 -13.50
C ALA A 107 11.47 -7.76 -14.32
N ILE A 108 12.10 -6.76 -13.70
CA ILE A 108 13.06 -5.89 -14.36
C ILE A 108 14.30 -6.68 -14.81
N ALA A 109 14.79 -7.59 -13.96
CA ALA A 109 15.93 -8.45 -14.28
C ALA A 109 15.61 -9.41 -15.45
N MET A 110 14.44 -10.00 -15.46
CA MET A 110 13.92 -10.84 -16.54
C MET A 110 13.88 -10.08 -17.85
N LEU A 111 13.27 -8.88 -17.87
CA LEU A 111 13.14 -8.04 -19.07
C LEU A 111 14.53 -7.59 -19.57
N ALA A 112 15.47 -7.24 -18.68
CA ALA A 112 16.83 -6.91 -19.04
C ALA A 112 17.56 -8.10 -19.68
N ALA A 113 17.38 -9.31 -19.15
CA ALA A 113 17.97 -10.52 -19.73
C ALA A 113 17.38 -10.84 -21.10
N GLN A 114 16.08 -10.68 -21.30
CA GLN A 114 15.41 -10.85 -22.59
C GLN A 114 15.92 -9.85 -23.63
N ALA A 115 16.00 -8.56 -23.28
CA ALA A 115 16.52 -7.53 -24.17
C ALA A 115 17.97 -7.81 -24.60
N ARG A 116 18.84 -8.22 -23.66
CA ARG A 116 20.23 -8.63 -23.95
C ARG A 116 20.30 -9.81 -24.92
N LYS A 117 19.47 -10.85 -24.69
CA LYS A 117 19.41 -12.02 -25.57
C LYS A 117 19.01 -11.67 -27.01
N GLN A 118 18.19 -10.63 -27.16
CA GLN A 118 17.71 -10.14 -28.46
C GLN A 118 18.57 -9.01 -29.04
N ASN A 119 19.68 -8.62 -28.39
CA ASN A 119 20.48 -7.44 -28.71
C ASN A 119 19.65 -6.15 -28.86
N GLN A 120 18.65 -6.00 -28.03
CA GLN A 120 17.77 -4.83 -27.98
C GLN A 120 18.22 -3.84 -26.90
N ASN A 121 18.08 -2.55 -27.18
CA ASN A 121 18.14 -1.54 -26.14
C ASN A 121 16.98 -1.70 -25.17
N ILE A 122 17.14 -1.20 -23.93
CA ILE A 122 16.09 -1.24 -22.91
C ILE A 122 16.04 0.09 -22.16
N GLN A 123 14.83 0.56 -21.87
CA GLN A 123 14.61 1.71 -21.01
C GLN A 123 13.53 1.44 -19.97
N LEU A 124 13.56 2.20 -18.86
CA LEU A 124 12.49 2.37 -17.90
C LEU A 124 11.84 3.73 -18.14
N VAL A 125 10.53 3.76 -18.37
CA VAL A 125 9.71 4.98 -18.42
C VAL A 125 8.90 5.04 -17.14
N THR A 126 9.04 6.11 -16.37
CA THR A 126 8.43 6.25 -15.04
C THR A 126 8.04 7.69 -14.75
N PRO A 127 6.92 7.96 -14.04
CA PRO A 127 6.62 9.31 -13.56
C PRO A 127 7.61 9.74 -12.46
N ASP A 128 7.73 11.05 -12.24
CA ASP A 128 8.63 11.61 -11.23
C ASP A 128 7.98 12.82 -10.52
N PRO A 129 7.73 12.74 -9.17
CA PRO A 129 8.10 11.66 -8.27
C PRO A 129 7.10 10.49 -8.27
N THR A 130 7.65 9.30 -8.11
CA THR A 130 6.91 8.06 -7.82
C THR A 130 7.70 7.18 -6.85
N PHE A 131 7.19 5.97 -6.55
CA PHE A 131 7.94 4.99 -5.79
C PHE A 131 9.13 4.50 -6.62
N ASN A 132 10.34 4.76 -6.17
CA ASN A 132 11.55 4.71 -6.99
C ASN A 132 12.26 3.35 -7.04
N TYR A 133 11.64 2.25 -6.59
CA TYR A 133 12.33 0.95 -6.59
C TYR A 133 12.58 0.43 -7.99
N ALA A 134 11.66 0.65 -8.94
CA ALA A 134 11.91 0.29 -10.33
C ALA A 134 13.16 1.00 -10.89
N GLU A 135 13.34 2.28 -10.56
CA GLU A 135 14.56 3.04 -10.92
C GLU A 135 15.80 2.42 -10.26
N LEU A 136 15.76 2.20 -8.94
CA LEU A 136 16.89 1.64 -8.18
C LEU A 136 17.31 0.25 -8.67
N TYR A 137 16.35 -0.59 -9.08
CA TYR A 137 16.67 -1.91 -9.67
C TYR A 137 17.14 -1.85 -11.11
N SER A 138 16.82 -0.79 -11.84
CA SER A 138 17.24 -0.58 -13.22
C SER A 138 18.69 -0.08 -13.34
N ILE A 139 19.16 0.74 -12.39
CA ILE A 139 20.50 1.33 -12.39
C ILE A 139 21.62 0.29 -12.49
N PRO A 140 21.68 -0.77 -11.64
CA PRO A 140 22.73 -1.78 -11.71
C PRO A 140 22.73 -2.60 -13.00
N LEU A 141 21.62 -2.60 -13.72
CA LEU A 141 21.44 -3.32 -14.98
C LEU A 141 21.78 -2.46 -16.22
N ASN A 142 22.21 -1.21 -16.01
CA ASN A 142 22.47 -0.22 -17.05
C ASN A 142 21.26 0.05 -17.97
N ILE A 143 20.05 -0.01 -17.41
CA ILE A 143 18.81 0.34 -18.11
C ILE A 143 18.70 1.87 -18.17
N LYS A 144 18.44 2.42 -19.35
CA LYS A 144 18.19 3.85 -19.51
C LYS A 144 16.94 4.25 -18.74
N ILE A 145 17.00 5.33 -17.94
CA ILE A 145 15.86 5.82 -17.16
C ILE A 145 15.33 7.10 -17.81
N SER A 146 14.05 7.06 -18.20
CA SER A 146 13.30 8.16 -18.81
C SER A 146 12.21 8.58 -17.83
N LYS A 147 12.47 9.67 -17.09
CA LYS A 147 11.56 10.24 -16.10
C LYS A 147 10.64 11.26 -16.74
N VAL A 148 9.35 11.19 -16.40
CA VAL A 148 8.33 12.16 -16.84
C VAL A 148 7.82 12.91 -15.61
N PRO A 149 8.04 14.23 -15.51
CA PRO A 149 7.52 15.01 -14.40
C PRO A 149 5.99 14.90 -14.30
N LEU A 150 5.48 14.87 -13.06
CA LEU A 150 4.05 14.99 -12.83
C LEU A 150 3.55 16.35 -13.33
N LYS A 151 2.28 16.41 -13.72
CA LYS A 151 1.60 17.69 -14.01
C LYS A 151 1.45 18.53 -12.72
N GLU A 152 1.03 19.76 -12.86
CA GLU A 152 0.87 20.68 -11.71
C GLU A 152 -0.14 20.19 -10.67
N ASP A 153 -1.12 19.40 -11.09
CA ASP A 153 -2.11 18.75 -10.24
C ASP A 153 -1.67 17.40 -9.67
N PHE A 154 -0.40 17.02 -9.88
CA PHE A 154 0.19 15.72 -9.54
C PHE A 154 -0.33 14.52 -10.32
N SER A 155 -1.13 14.70 -11.35
CA SER A 155 -1.50 13.61 -12.26
C SER A 155 -0.32 13.21 -13.15
N PHE A 156 -0.35 11.97 -13.67
CA PHE A 156 0.66 11.50 -14.62
C PHE A 156 0.43 12.08 -16.00
N ASP A 157 1.49 12.48 -16.68
CA ASP A 157 1.45 12.79 -18.11
C ASP A 157 1.62 11.48 -18.91
N LEU A 158 0.53 10.69 -18.98
CA LEU A 158 0.54 9.41 -19.69
C LEU A 158 0.87 9.58 -21.17
N HIS A 159 0.40 10.67 -21.79
CA HIS A 159 0.69 10.96 -23.19
C HIS A 159 2.20 11.13 -23.44
N LYS A 160 2.86 11.89 -22.56
CA LYS A 160 4.33 12.06 -22.65
C LYS A 160 5.07 10.76 -22.40
N MET A 161 4.60 9.95 -21.43
CA MET A 161 5.19 8.63 -21.15
C MET A 161 5.04 7.70 -22.36
N GLU A 162 3.86 7.66 -22.98
CA GLU A 162 3.57 6.88 -24.19
C GLU A 162 4.46 7.30 -25.34
N GLN A 163 4.57 8.61 -25.61
CA GLN A 163 5.46 9.14 -26.65
C GLN A 163 6.93 8.67 -26.46
N LEU A 164 7.44 8.70 -25.21
CA LEU A 164 8.79 8.24 -24.92
C LEU A 164 8.95 6.72 -25.16
N ALA A 165 7.91 5.94 -24.84
CA ALA A 165 7.92 4.50 -25.06
C ALA A 165 7.85 4.16 -26.56
N ASP A 166 7.01 4.84 -27.34
CA ASP A 166 6.83 4.62 -28.79
C ASP A 166 8.06 5.01 -29.61
N GLN A 167 8.73 6.12 -29.25
CA GLN A 167 9.88 6.63 -29.95
C GLN A 167 11.17 5.87 -29.65
N PHE A 168 11.17 5.00 -28.64
CA PHE A 168 12.38 4.27 -28.25
C PHE A 168 12.60 3.04 -29.12
N ASP A 169 13.80 2.95 -29.70
CA ASP A 169 14.19 1.76 -30.45
C ASP A 169 14.74 0.68 -29.52
N GLY A 170 13.81 -0.11 -28.96
CA GLY A 170 14.10 -1.18 -28.00
C GLY A 170 12.89 -1.54 -27.14
N LEU A 171 13.14 -2.20 -26.02
CA LEU A 171 12.13 -2.57 -25.02
C LEU A 171 11.94 -1.43 -24.03
N SER A 172 10.71 -0.98 -23.85
CA SER A 172 10.32 0.00 -22.83
C SER A 172 9.59 -0.70 -21.67
N ILE A 173 10.15 -0.62 -20.46
CA ILE A 173 9.47 -0.97 -19.22
C ILE A 173 8.71 0.26 -18.77
N ILE A 174 7.40 0.16 -18.61
CA ILE A 174 6.54 1.23 -18.10
C ILE A 174 6.19 0.90 -16.66
N TYR A 175 6.69 1.70 -15.70
CA TYR A 175 6.37 1.54 -14.29
C TYR A 175 5.36 2.59 -13.85
N ILE A 176 4.24 2.13 -13.31
CA ILE A 176 3.14 2.96 -12.78
C ILE A 176 2.77 2.48 -11.38
N CYS A 177 2.94 3.32 -10.38
CA CYS A 177 2.41 3.10 -9.04
C CYS A 177 1.00 3.72 -8.95
N ASN A 178 -0.03 2.91 -8.74
CA ASN A 178 -1.42 3.36 -8.76
C ASN A 178 -2.26 2.71 -7.65
N PRO A 179 -2.63 3.44 -6.59
CA PRO A 179 -2.34 4.86 -6.28
C PRO A 179 -0.86 5.19 -6.15
N ASN A 180 -0.50 6.42 -6.59
CA ASN A 180 0.91 6.83 -6.61
C ASN A 180 1.46 7.12 -5.20
N ASN A 181 2.69 6.76 -4.98
CA ASN A 181 3.47 7.19 -3.82
C ASN A 181 4.58 8.15 -4.32
N PRO A 182 4.59 9.46 -3.91
CA PRO A 182 4.04 9.98 -2.65
C PRO A 182 2.68 10.70 -2.71
N THR A 183 2.06 10.85 -3.86
CA THR A 183 0.90 11.75 -4.03
C THR A 183 -0.42 11.17 -3.52
N ALA A 184 -0.53 9.86 -3.36
CA ALA A 184 -1.75 9.11 -3.03
C ALA A 184 -2.88 9.20 -4.08
N MET A 185 -2.62 9.80 -5.22
CA MET A 185 -3.60 9.97 -6.30
C MET A 185 -3.66 8.71 -7.16
N ILE A 186 -4.84 8.46 -7.71
CA ILE A 186 -5.04 7.45 -8.75
C ILE A 186 -4.81 8.03 -10.15
N THR A 187 -4.43 7.16 -11.05
CA THR A 187 -4.60 7.36 -12.49
C THR A 187 -5.86 6.60 -12.91
N PRO A 188 -6.82 7.23 -13.61
CA PRO A 188 -8.04 6.57 -14.05
C PRO A 188 -7.73 5.31 -14.88
N SER A 189 -8.41 4.22 -14.58
CA SER A 189 -8.15 2.93 -15.24
C SER A 189 -8.47 2.96 -16.73
N SER A 190 -9.44 3.79 -17.14
CA SER A 190 -9.77 3.98 -18.57
C SER A 190 -8.57 4.50 -19.38
N GLU A 191 -7.80 5.44 -18.82
CA GLU A 191 -6.64 6.01 -19.48
C GLU A 191 -5.49 4.99 -19.59
N LEU A 192 -5.20 4.26 -18.49
CA LEU A 192 -4.19 3.20 -18.49
C LEU A 192 -4.56 2.05 -19.42
N ASN A 193 -5.81 1.60 -19.38
CA ASN A 193 -6.30 0.51 -20.22
C ASN A 193 -6.24 0.86 -21.71
N GLN A 194 -6.56 2.12 -22.07
CA GLN A 194 -6.44 2.59 -23.43
C GLN A 194 -4.99 2.47 -23.95
N TRP A 195 -4.01 2.85 -23.14
CA TRP A 195 -2.60 2.70 -23.52
C TRP A 195 -2.19 1.21 -23.57
N MET A 196 -2.46 0.43 -22.52
CA MET A 196 -2.09 -1.00 -22.47
C MET A 196 -2.65 -1.80 -23.63
N THR A 197 -3.91 -1.52 -24.04
CA THR A 197 -4.58 -2.26 -25.13
C THR A 197 -3.94 -2.01 -26.52
N LYS A 198 -3.44 -0.78 -26.76
CA LYS A 198 -2.81 -0.42 -28.05
C LYS A 198 -1.29 -0.55 -28.04
N ALA A 199 -0.70 -0.84 -26.88
CA ALA A 199 0.74 -0.94 -26.73
C ALA A 199 1.33 -2.07 -27.58
N SER A 200 2.50 -1.80 -28.17
CA SER A 200 3.23 -2.78 -28.94
C SER A 200 3.90 -3.85 -28.04
N ASN A 201 4.36 -4.94 -28.64
CA ASN A 201 5.15 -5.96 -27.93
C ASN A 201 6.54 -5.46 -27.45
N LYS A 202 6.94 -4.23 -27.81
CA LYS A 202 8.13 -3.55 -27.30
C LYS A 202 7.86 -2.79 -25.99
N GLN A 203 6.65 -2.86 -25.43
CA GLN A 203 6.26 -2.19 -24.20
C GLN A 203 5.79 -3.22 -23.17
N PHE A 204 6.33 -3.17 -21.97
CA PHE A 204 5.94 -4.03 -20.87
C PHE A 204 5.55 -3.17 -19.64
N PHE A 205 4.38 -3.41 -19.08
CA PHE A 205 3.83 -2.65 -17.96
C PHE A 205 4.06 -3.36 -16.63
N ILE A 206 4.59 -2.62 -15.66
CA ILE A 206 4.61 -3.02 -14.25
C ILE A 206 3.70 -2.04 -13.50
N ILE A 207 2.52 -2.50 -13.14
CA ILE A 207 1.53 -1.69 -12.40
C ILE A 207 1.61 -2.07 -10.94
N ASP A 208 2.16 -1.16 -10.13
CA ASP A 208 2.31 -1.37 -8.68
C ASP A 208 1.06 -0.85 -7.95
N GLU A 209 0.22 -1.78 -7.53
CA GLU A 209 -1.05 -1.53 -6.84
C GLU A 209 -0.95 -1.75 -5.33
N ALA A 210 0.18 -1.38 -4.72
CA ALA A 210 0.41 -1.58 -3.28
C ALA A 210 -0.65 -0.93 -2.36
N TYR A 211 -1.43 0.02 -2.86
CA TYR A 211 -2.45 0.76 -2.11
C TYR A 211 -3.87 0.55 -2.63
N ALA A 212 -4.09 -0.38 -3.55
CA ALA A 212 -5.36 -0.55 -4.25
C ALA A 212 -6.54 -0.86 -3.33
N GLU A 213 -6.32 -1.56 -2.20
CA GLU A 213 -7.35 -1.88 -1.22
C GLU A 213 -7.93 -0.64 -0.51
N PHE A 214 -7.22 0.51 -0.53
CA PHE A 214 -7.68 1.76 0.09
C PHE A 214 -8.52 2.64 -0.84
N VAL A 215 -8.61 2.28 -2.12
CA VAL A 215 -9.26 3.12 -3.14
C VAL A 215 -10.78 3.02 -3.04
N GLU A 216 -11.43 4.18 -2.97
CA GLU A 216 -12.89 4.33 -2.98
C GLU A 216 -13.38 5.02 -4.27
N ASP A 217 -12.48 5.57 -5.07
CA ASP A 217 -12.80 6.28 -6.31
C ASP A 217 -13.26 5.29 -7.39
N PRO A 218 -14.47 5.46 -7.96
CA PRO A 218 -15.02 4.55 -8.97
C PRO A 218 -14.27 4.57 -10.30
N GLN A 219 -13.38 5.56 -10.53
CA GLN A 219 -12.53 5.59 -11.72
C GLN A 219 -11.38 4.59 -11.65
N PHE A 220 -11.15 3.99 -10.47
CA PHE A 220 -10.14 2.94 -10.31
C PHE A 220 -10.75 1.55 -10.47
N THR A 221 -10.15 0.78 -11.35
CA THR A 221 -10.33 -0.67 -11.46
C THR A 221 -8.93 -1.28 -11.52
N SER A 222 -8.70 -2.37 -10.81
CA SER A 222 -7.40 -3.03 -10.82
C SER A 222 -6.99 -3.46 -12.24
N ALA A 223 -5.72 -3.27 -12.58
CA ALA A 223 -5.14 -3.76 -13.83
C ALA A 223 -5.12 -5.31 -13.91
N ILE A 224 -5.41 -6.02 -12.81
CA ILE A 224 -5.64 -7.48 -12.82
C ILE A 224 -6.75 -7.86 -13.79
N GLU A 225 -7.75 -6.99 -14.00
CA GLU A 225 -8.81 -7.24 -14.99
C GLU A 225 -8.26 -7.34 -16.42
N GLN A 226 -7.16 -6.63 -16.74
CA GLN A 226 -6.49 -6.76 -18.03
C GLN A 226 -5.76 -8.11 -18.17
N VAL A 227 -5.19 -8.62 -17.06
CA VAL A 227 -4.61 -9.97 -17.03
C VAL A 227 -5.67 -11.03 -17.31
N LYS A 228 -6.87 -10.90 -16.69
CA LYS A 228 -8.01 -11.80 -16.95
C LYS A 228 -8.50 -11.75 -18.40
N GLN A 229 -8.33 -10.60 -19.08
CA GLN A 229 -8.64 -10.41 -20.48
C GLN A 229 -7.54 -10.92 -21.42
N GLY A 230 -6.45 -11.48 -20.87
CA GLY A 230 -5.38 -12.09 -21.64
C GLY A 230 -4.24 -11.14 -22.03
N GLN A 231 -4.12 -9.98 -21.36
CA GLN A 231 -2.98 -9.08 -21.57
C GLN A 231 -1.66 -9.76 -21.16
N LYS A 232 -0.71 -9.86 -22.09
CA LYS A 232 0.53 -10.62 -21.89
C LYS A 232 1.75 -9.78 -21.50
N ASN A 233 1.76 -8.50 -21.81
CA ASN A 233 2.86 -7.57 -21.52
C ASN A 233 2.60 -6.77 -20.24
N LEU A 234 2.09 -7.44 -19.19
CA LEU A 234 1.63 -6.82 -17.95
C LEU A 234 2.01 -7.68 -16.75
N LEU A 235 2.55 -7.03 -15.73
CA LEU A 235 2.65 -7.53 -14.36
C LEU A 235 1.96 -6.53 -13.43
N VAL A 236 1.00 -7.00 -12.66
CA VAL A 236 0.41 -6.23 -11.56
C VAL A 236 1.01 -6.70 -10.25
N THR A 237 1.57 -5.78 -9.44
CA THR A 237 2.15 -6.14 -8.15
C THR A 237 1.28 -5.67 -6.99
N ARG A 238 1.17 -6.51 -5.95
CA ARG A 238 0.42 -6.29 -4.72
C ARG A 238 1.26 -6.66 -3.51
N THR A 239 0.91 -6.14 -2.34
CA THR A 239 1.69 -6.38 -1.11
C THR A 239 0.80 -6.57 0.11
N PHE A 240 1.26 -7.39 1.03
CA PHE A 240 0.65 -7.50 2.37
C PHE A 240 1.18 -6.45 3.36
N SER A 241 2.08 -5.59 2.93
CA SER A 241 2.73 -4.60 3.81
C SER A 241 1.80 -3.47 4.27
N LYS A 242 0.67 -3.21 3.57
CA LYS A 242 -0.15 -2.00 3.77
C LYS A 242 -1.44 -2.31 4.52
N ILE A 243 -2.55 -2.58 3.85
CA ILE A 243 -3.85 -2.83 4.50
C ILE A 243 -3.79 -3.98 5.51
N PHE A 244 -2.99 -5.00 5.23
CA PHE A 244 -2.86 -6.21 6.04
C PHE A 244 -1.84 -6.08 7.20
N ALA A 245 -1.11 -4.95 7.29
CA ALA A 245 -0.14 -4.67 8.36
C ALA A 245 1.00 -5.70 8.50
N LEU A 246 1.48 -6.30 7.42
CA LEU A 246 2.53 -7.32 7.41
C LEU A 246 3.86 -6.81 6.84
N ALA A 247 4.16 -5.51 6.95
CA ALA A 247 5.34 -4.90 6.35
C ALA A 247 6.65 -5.61 6.76
N GLY A 248 6.79 -5.99 8.03
CA GLY A 248 7.97 -6.68 8.57
C GLY A 248 8.05 -8.17 8.19
N LEU A 249 6.96 -8.81 7.79
CA LEU A 249 6.95 -10.22 7.38
C LEU A 249 7.34 -10.42 5.91
N ARG A 250 7.44 -9.32 5.15
CA ARG A 250 7.96 -9.34 3.78
C ARG A 250 7.20 -10.29 2.85
N VAL A 251 5.91 -10.06 2.63
CA VAL A 251 5.10 -10.82 1.66
C VAL A 251 4.48 -9.88 0.65
N GLY A 252 4.59 -10.24 -0.62
CA GLY A 252 3.95 -9.59 -1.75
C GLY A 252 3.84 -10.57 -2.90
N TYR A 253 3.16 -10.17 -3.94
CA TYR A 253 2.94 -11.02 -5.10
C TYR A 253 2.81 -10.20 -6.38
N GLY A 254 3.02 -10.88 -7.50
CA GLY A 254 2.74 -10.40 -8.83
C GLY A 254 1.65 -11.24 -9.49
N ILE A 255 0.84 -10.61 -10.33
CA ILE A 255 -0.17 -11.26 -11.16
C ILE A 255 0.10 -10.89 -12.61
N GLY A 256 0.23 -11.92 -13.46
CA GLY A 256 0.50 -11.78 -14.88
C GLY A 256 0.02 -13.00 -15.67
N ALA A 257 0.21 -12.98 -16.98
CA ALA A 257 -0.03 -14.18 -17.80
C ALA A 257 0.91 -15.31 -17.36
N PRO A 258 0.51 -16.61 -17.47
CA PRO A 258 1.32 -17.74 -17.00
C PRO A 258 2.74 -17.77 -17.55
N GLU A 259 2.93 -17.43 -18.82
CA GLU A 259 4.26 -17.35 -19.44
C GLU A 259 5.13 -16.22 -18.88
N VAL A 260 4.52 -15.12 -18.45
CA VAL A 260 5.21 -13.99 -17.79
C VAL A 260 5.62 -14.38 -16.40
N VAL A 261 4.72 -14.96 -15.63
CA VAL A 261 4.98 -15.46 -14.28
C VAL A 261 6.11 -16.48 -14.29
N ALA A 262 6.03 -17.50 -15.16
CA ALA A 262 7.06 -18.52 -15.29
C ALA A 262 8.44 -17.95 -15.68
N ALA A 263 8.46 -16.87 -16.46
CA ALA A 263 9.71 -16.19 -16.82
C ALA A 263 10.28 -15.37 -15.64
N ILE A 264 9.44 -14.71 -14.86
CA ILE A 264 9.83 -13.93 -13.67
C ILE A 264 10.35 -14.86 -12.57
N ASP A 265 9.73 -16.02 -12.35
CA ASP A 265 10.10 -16.98 -11.32
C ASP A 265 11.54 -17.50 -11.49
N GLN A 266 12.08 -17.50 -12.71
CA GLN A 266 13.49 -17.85 -12.97
C GLN A 266 14.48 -16.82 -12.39
N PHE A 267 14.02 -15.65 -12.01
CA PHE A 267 14.83 -14.55 -11.43
C PHE A 267 14.54 -14.34 -9.95
N LEU A 268 13.67 -15.14 -9.35
CA LEU A 268 13.41 -15.13 -7.93
C LEU A 268 14.29 -16.15 -7.21
N PRO A 269 14.70 -15.87 -5.95
CA PRO A 269 15.33 -16.89 -5.13
C PRO A 269 14.39 -18.10 -4.94
N LEU A 270 14.96 -19.30 -5.00
CA LEU A 270 14.24 -20.51 -4.60
C LEU A 270 13.81 -20.36 -3.12
N ASP A 271 12.64 -20.88 -2.79
CA ASP A 271 12.09 -20.87 -1.44
C ASP A 271 11.93 -19.46 -0.81
N ASN A 272 11.80 -18.42 -1.65
CA ASN A 272 11.47 -17.09 -1.17
C ASN A 272 10.11 -17.08 -0.44
N THR A 273 9.83 -16.05 0.35
CA THR A 273 8.64 -15.95 1.21
C THR A 273 8.64 -16.97 2.36
N ASN A 274 9.01 -16.49 3.53
CA ASN A 274 9.12 -17.32 4.74
C ASN A 274 7.76 -17.87 5.21
N THR A 275 7.79 -19.00 5.94
CA THR A 275 6.58 -19.68 6.45
C THR A 275 5.67 -18.74 7.26
N ALA A 276 6.23 -17.97 8.19
CA ALA A 276 5.45 -17.05 9.04
C ALA A 276 4.73 -15.99 8.20
N GLY A 277 5.42 -15.45 7.18
CA GLY A 277 4.84 -14.51 6.25
C GLY A 277 3.72 -15.13 5.40
N ALA A 278 3.95 -16.32 4.85
CA ALA A 278 2.97 -17.01 4.01
C ALA A 278 1.67 -17.32 4.77
N VAL A 279 1.75 -17.91 5.97
CA VAL A 279 0.55 -18.22 6.75
C VAL A 279 -0.16 -16.97 7.28
N ALA A 280 0.59 -15.90 7.61
CA ALA A 280 0.00 -14.63 8.01
C ALA A 280 -0.75 -13.96 6.85
N ALA A 281 -0.17 -13.99 5.65
CA ALA A 281 -0.78 -13.44 4.45
C ALA A 281 -2.07 -14.18 4.09
N LEU A 282 -2.05 -15.51 4.12
CA LEU A 282 -3.22 -16.36 3.90
C LEU A 282 -4.34 -16.05 4.91
N ALA A 283 -4.02 -16.04 6.20
CA ALA A 283 -4.98 -15.73 7.25
C ALA A 283 -5.55 -14.30 7.11
N SER A 284 -4.73 -13.35 6.65
CA SER A 284 -5.15 -11.96 6.41
C SER A 284 -6.11 -11.83 5.23
N LEU A 285 -5.90 -12.55 4.12
CA LEU A 285 -6.84 -12.58 2.98
C LEU A 285 -8.22 -13.08 3.39
N GLN A 286 -8.28 -14.00 4.33
CA GLN A 286 -9.50 -14.60 4.84
C GLN A 286 -10.16 -13.76 5.96
N ASP A 287 -9.48 -12.74 6.49
CA ASP A 287 -9.99 -11.89 7.59
C ASP A 287 -10.70 -10.64 7.08
N LYS A 288 -11.79 -10.85 6.32
CA LYS A 288 -12.63 -9.76 5.79
C LYS A 288 -13.05 -8.72 6.85
N PRO A 289 -13.42 -9.12 8.10
CA PRO A 289 -13.75 -8.15 9.15
C PRO A 289 -12.60 -7.23 9.50
N PHE A 290 -11.35 -7.74 9.56
CA PHE A 290 -10.18 -6.91 9.83
C PHE A 290 -9.88 -5.95 8.68
N ILE A 291 -10.01 -6.39 7.43
CA ILE A 291 -9.83 -5.53 6.25
C ILE A 291 -10.84 -4.37 6.31
N ALA A 292 -12.12 -4.67 6.55
CA ALA A 292 -13.17 -3.66 6.67
C ALA A 292 -12.91 -2.68 7.84
N TYR A 293 -12.42 -3.18 8.98
CA TYR A 293 -12.03 -2.36 10.12
C TYR A 293 -10.85 -1.45 9.78
N SER A 294 -9.82 -1.98 9.10
CA SER A 294 -8.64 -1.24 8.68
C SER A 294 -9.00 -0.11 7.69
N LEU A 295 -9.87 -0.38 6.73
CA LEU A 295 -10.40 0.63 5.80
C LEU A 295 -11.18 1.73 6.55
N LYS A 296 -12.07 1.35 7.45
CA LYS A 296 -12.86 2.30 8.26
C LYS A 296 -11.94 3.19 9.10
N SER A 297 -10.95 2.61 9.77
CA SER A 297 -9.98 3.36 10.58
C SER A 297 -9.20 4.35 9.72
N ASN A 298 -8.68 3.90 8.56
CA ASN A 298 -7.97 4.76 7.63
C ASN A 298 -8.83 5.93 7.13
N ASN A 299 -10.11 5.70 6.83
CA ASN A 299 -11.03 6.74 6.36
C ASN A 299 -11.33 7.78 7.44
N VAL A 300 -11.51 7.35 8.70
CA VAL A 300 -11.67 8.25 9.84
C VAL A 300 -10.40 9.09 10.02
N SER A 301 -9.24 8.48 10.03
CA SER A 301 -7.93 9.13 10.13
C SER A 301 -7.70 10.14 9.01
N ARG A 302 -8.02 9.76 7.77
CA ARG A 302 -7.95 10.65 6.60
C ARG A 302 -8.81 11.89 6.77
N ASN A 303 -10.04 11.72 7.25
CA ASN A 303 -10.98 12.82 7.47
C ASN A 303 -10.53 13.77 8.58
N ILE A 304 -9.97 13.26 9.68
CA ILE A 304 -9.38 14.07 10.76
C ILE A 304 -8.30 14.98 10.19
N VAL A 305 -7.35 14.41 9.45
CA VAL A 305 -6.23 15.17 8.87
C VAL A 305 -6.73 16.17 7.81
N LYS A 306 -7.61 15.75 6.88
CA LYS A 306 -8.17 16.65 5.85
C LYS A 306 -8.90 17.83 6.47
N SER A 307 -9.70 17.60 7.52
CA SER A 307 -10.39 18.68 8.22
C SER A 307 -9.43 19.69 8.81
N ALA A 308 -8.34 19.22 9.45
CA ALA A 308 -7.31 20.10 10.00
C ALA A 308 -6.54 20.88 8.92
N LEU A 309 -6.18 20.21 7.81
CA LEU A 309 -5.49 20.87 6.69
C LEU A 309 -6.36 21.97 6.08
N ASN A 310 -7.67 21.72 5.90
CA ASN A 310 -8.64 22.71 5.42
C ASN A 310 -8.77 23.90 6.40
N GLU A 311 -8.95 23.63 7.69
CA GLU A 311 -9.01 24.65 8.75
C GLU A 311 -7.76 25.56 8.74
N LEU A 312 -6.61 24.94 8.51
CA LEU A 312 -5.32 25.64 8.48
C LEU A 312 -4.95 26.22 7.11
N ASN A 313 -5.81 26.10 6.08
CA ASN A 313 -5.54 26.50 4.69
C ASN A 313 -4.21 25.93 4.17
N ILE A 314 -3.96 24.63 4.41
CA ILE A 314 -2.80 23.89 3.90
C ILE A 314 -3.24 23.06 2.70
N ALA A 315 -2.60 23.26 1.54
CA ALA A 315 -2.87 22.49 0.34
C ALA A 315 -2.44 21.03 0.49
N TYR A 316 -3.22 20.11 -0.05
CA TYR A 316 -2.91 18.68 -0.10
C TYR A 316 -3.46 18.04 -1.37
N ALA A 317 -2.82 16.96 -1.83
CA ALA A 317 -3.30 16.14 -2.94
C ALA A 317 -4.46 15.24 -2.50
N PRO A 318 -5.47 14.98 -3.35
CA PRO A 318 -6.52 14.00 -3.07
C PRO A 318 -5.92 12.62 -2.77
N SER A 319 -6.32 12.01 -1.64
CA SER A 319 -5.71 10.74 -1.22
C SER A 319 -6.65 9.56 -1.40
N GLN A 320 -6.16 8.52 -2.08
CA GLN A 320 -6.77 7.20 -2.21
C GLN A 320 -5.84 6.10 -1.62
N ALA A 321 -5.04 6.46 -0.59
CA ALA A 321 -4.10 5.55 0.08
C ALA A 321 -4.16 5.73 1.61
N ASN A 322 -3.23 5.09 2.33
CA ASN A 322 -3.06 5.27 3.77
C ASN A 322 -2.05 6.39 4.12
N PHE A 323 -1.96 7.42 3.30
CA PHE A 323 -1.14 8.61 3.55
C PHE A 323 -1.71 9.82 2.80
N ILE A 324 -1.31 11.01 3.22
CA ILE A 324 -1.66 12.28 2.59
C ILE A 324 -0.37 13.00 2.18
N PHE A 325 -0.36 13.58 0.98
CA PHE A 325 0.71 14.44 0.50
C PHE A 325 0.26 15.89 0.63
N HIS A 326 0.92 16.66 1.49
CA HIS A 326 0.50 18.01 1.83
C HIS A 326 1.65 19.01 1.75
N LYS A 327 1.30 20.28 1.49
CA LYS A 327 2.26 21.38 1.43
C LYS A 327 2.81 21.66 2.83
N VAL A 328 4.08 22.03 2.92
CA VAL A 328 4.69 22.59 4.12
C VAL A 328 5.27 23.97 3.81
N LYS A 329 5.38 24.83 4.82
CA LYS A 329 6.01 26.13 4.68
C LYS A 329 7.54 25.98 4.75
N GLY A 330 8.22 26.40 3.69
CA GLY A 330 9.68 26.35 3.64
C GLY A 330 10.22 24.93 3.37
N ASP A 331 11.30 24.61 4.02
CA ASP A 331 12.09 23.39 3.81
C ASP A 331 11.50 22.19 4.56
N VAL A 332 11.30 21.07 3.86
CA VAL A 332 10.75 19.84 4.42
C VAL A 332 11.65 19.25 5.50
N LYS A 333 12.98 19.36 5.38
CA LYS A 333 13.91 18.86 6.40
C LYS A 333 13.75 19.60 7.73
N THR A 334 13.53 20.91 7.68
CA THR A 334 13.21 21.72 8.87
C THR A 334 11.88 21.29 9.50
N TYR A 335 10.85 21.04 8.66
CA TYR A 335 9.57 20.50 9.12
C TYR A 335 9.74 19.13 9.79
N GLN A 336 10.46 18.20 9.14
CA GLN A 336 10.78 16.89 9.70
C GLN A 336 11.49 16.99 11.06
N LYS A 337 12.51 17.86 11.18
CA LYS A 337 13.23 18.07 12.43
C LYS A 337 12.29 18.53 13.55
N ARG A 338 11.44 19.54 13.28
CA ARG A 338 10.47 20.05 14.26
C ARG A 338 9.44 19.01 14.68
N MET A 339 8.97 18.18 13.72
CA MET A 339 8.08 17.06 14.02
C MET A 339 8.78 16.00 14.87
N ALA A 340 10.04 15.67 14.58
CA ALA A 340 10.84 14.73 15.37
C ALA A 340 11.09 15.25 16.81
N GLU A 341 11.29 16.56 17.01
CA GLU A 341 11.36 17.20 18.32
C GLU A 341 10.03 17.09 19.10
N ALA A 342 8.92 16.91 18.40
CA ALA A 342 7.61 16.58 18.98
C ALA A 342 7.33 15.07 19.01
N HIS A 343 8.34 14.22 18.82
CA HIS A 343 8.28 12.76 18.78
C HIS A 343 7.35 12.21 17.69
N ILE A 344 7.24 12.93 16.55
CA ILE A 344 6.45 12.50 15.38
C ILE A 344 7.38 12.35 14.17
N MET A 345 7.51 11.12 13.66
CA MET A 345 8.28 10.85 12.44
C MET A 345 7.39 10.98 11.22
N VAL A 346 7.68 11.95 10.34
CA VAL A 346 6.95 12.16 9.07
C VAL A 346 7.80 11.82 7.86
N GLY A 347 7.17 11.67 6.68
CA GLY A 347 7.85 11.29 5.44
C GLY A 347 8.93 12.28 4.99
N ARG A 348 9.88 11.77 4.19
CA ARG A 348 10.96 12.57 3.62
C ARG A 348 10.45 13.54 2.54
N GLU A 349 11.32 14.40 2.06
CA GLU A 349 11.11 15.16 0.83
C GLU A 349 11.14 14.23 -0.40
N PHE A 350 10.37 14.58 -1.42
CA PHE A 350 10.25 13.83 -2.67
C PHE A 350 10.54 14.72 -3.87
N PRO A 351 11.82 15.05 -4.17
CA PRO A 351 12.13 15.79 -5.37
C PRO A 351 11.58 15.10 -6.63
N PRO A 352 11.09 15.88 -7.62
CA PRO A 352 11.12 17.34 -7.72
C PRO A 352 9.97 18.07 -6.99
N ALA A 353 9.05 17.39 -6.29
CA ALA A 353 7.96 18.01 -5.55
C ALA A 353 8.43 18.66 -4.23
N LEU A 354 9.22 19.73 -4.36
CA LEU A 354 9.78 20.44 -3.21
C LEU A 354 8.72 21.16 -2.37
N GLY A 355 8.92 21.17 -1.05
CA GLY A 355 7.99 21.79 -0.11
C GLY A 355 6.70 21.00 0.11
N TRP A 356 6.71 19.70 -0.21
CA TRP A 356 5.61 18.76 0.05
C TRP A 356 6.10 17.62 0.91
N SER A 357 5.34 17.28 1.94
CA SER A 357 5.61 16.18 2.87
C SER A 357 4.53 15.11 2.76
N ARG A 358 4.94 13.85 2.89
CA ARG A 358 4.02 12.72 2.96
C ARG A 358 3.80 12.34 4.43
N LEU A 359 2.54 12.33 4.84
CA LEU A 359 2.10 11.91 6.16
C LEU A 359 1.40 10.56 6.05
N THR A 360 1.93 9.53 6.69
CA THR A 360 1.22 8.26 6.90
C THR A 360 0.00 8.48 7.79
N LEU A 361 -1.12 7.87 7.47
CA LEU A 361 -2.31 7.88 8.31
C LEU A 361 -2.19 6.76 9.35
N GLY A 362 -2.02 7.14 10.60
CA GLY A 362 -2.08 6.26 11.76
C GLY A 362 -3.51 5.94 12.19
N THR A 363 -3.70 5.51 13.43
CA THR A 363 -5.04 5.37 14.00
C THR A 363 -5.74 6.74 14.14
N PRO A 364 -7.07 6.79 14.29
CA PRO A 364 -7.75 8.07 14.56
C PRO A 364 -7.15 8.85 15.74
N GLU A 365 -6.80 8.16 16.82
CA GLU A 365 -6.20 8.76 18.01
C GLU A 365 -4.80 9.34 17.72
N GLU A 366 -3.97 8.63 16.95
CA GLU A 366 -2.67 9.13 16.48
C GLU A 366 -2.83 10.38 15.63
N MET A 367 -3.85 10.42 14.75
CA MET A 367 -4.11 11.58 13.90
C MET A 367 -4.65 12.77 14.69
N GLU A 368 -5.46 12.58 15.72
CA GLU A 368 -5.88 13.63 16.64
C GLU A 368 -4.65 14.29 17.30
N GLN A 369 -3.68 13.49 17.76
CA GLN A 369 -2.44 14.00 18.35
C GLN A 369 -1.54 14.73 17.34
N PHE A 370 -1.41 14.18 16.14
CA PHE A 370 -0.71 14.87 15.05
C PHE A 370 -1.32 16.25 14.77
N VAL A 371 -2.65 16.36 14.70
CA VAL A 371 -3.37 17.61 14.46
C VAL A 371 -3.11 18.65 15.57
N VAL A 372 -3.05 18.23 16.83
CA VAL A 372 -2.69 19.12 17.95
C VAL A 372 -1.31 19.75 17.72
N VAL A 373 -0.32 18.96 17.33
CA VAL A 373 1.04 19.45 17.05
C VAL A 373 1.04 20.34 15.81
N LEU A 374 0.30 19.96 14.75
CA LEU A 374 0.21 20.74 13.53
C LEU A 374 -0.38 22.14 13.79
N LYS A 375 -1.46 22.26 14.59
CA LYS A 375 -2.07 23.53 15.00
C LYS A 375 -1.08 24.40 15.78
N ARG A 376 -0.34 23.82 16.73
CA ARG A 376 0.74 24.51 17.46
C ARG A 376 1.83 25.03 16.50
N PHE A 377 2.15 24.30 15.44
CA PHE A 377 3.12 24.77 14.44
C PHE A 377 2.57 25.96 13.62
N ARG A 378 1.27 25.99 13.35
CA ARG A 378 0.62 27.16 12.75
C ARG A 378 0.70 28.40 13.64
N GLU A 379 0.41 28.26 14.93
CA GLU A 379 0.51 29.35 15.91
C GLU A 379 1.93 29.95 15.98
N LYS A 380 2.95 29.08 15.80
CA LYS A 380 4.37 29.50 15.74
C LYS A 380 4.79 30.04 14.36
N GLY A 381 3.90 30.04 13.37
CA GLY A 381 4.21 30.45 12.00
C GLY A 381 5.16 29.51 11.26
N TRP A 382 5.24 28.25 11.67
CA TRP A 382 6.16 27.26 11.10
C TRP A 382 5.57 26.51 9.90
N ILE A 383 4.24 26.55 9.74
CA ILE A 383 3.48 25.97 8.61
C ILE A 383 2.43 26.97 8.10
#